data_5f81c1e0f73bc73a1ada96544bad16ff
#
_entry.id   5f81c1e0f73bc73a1ada96544bad16ff
#
_cell.length_a   1.000
_cell.length_b   1.000
_cell.length_c   1.000
_cell.angle_alpha   90.00
_cell.angle_beta   90.00
_cell.angle_gamma   90.00
#
_symmetry.space_group_name_H-M   'P 1'
#
loop_
_entity.id
_entity.type
_entity.pdbx_description
1 polymer ?
#
loop_
_entity_poly.entity_id
_entity_poly.type
_entity_poly.pdbx_seq_one_letter_code
_entity_poly.pdbx_strand_id
1 'polypeptide(L)'
;MAWAPAFLSNPERFMAFSRWAAPLFGALAVILAFAGLTLGFAAPEDYQQGLTVRIMFIHVPAAQMSMFAYLCLAVASFLALIFRHALADAAAQAAAPIGAAFTFLALVTGSLWGRPMWGTWWVWDGRLTSVLVMFLLYVAYIALRASMDDEQKGARAAAILALVGSVNLPIIHYSVEWWNSLHQGSSLFARGGPSMSAVFLWPLLLMSLAYMAAFGSLWLVRIRGEVWRRRAEAAALRVARA
;
A
#
# COMPACT_ATOMS: atom_id res chain seq x y z
N MET A 1 -27.35 11.81 9.64
CA MET A 1 -26.48 11.26 10.70
C MET A 1 -25.02 11.61 10.37
N ALA A 2 -24.46 12.59 11.06
CA ALA A 2 -23.14 13.17 10.76
C ALA A 2 -22.09 12.63 11.73
N TRP A 3 -21.60 11.40 11.49
CA TRP A 3 -20.51 10.80 12.26
C TRP A 3 -19.18 10.74 11.48
N ALA A 4 -19.12 11.26 10.25
CA ALA A 4 -17.83 11.49 9.62
C ALA A 4 -17.28 12.83 10.13
N PRO A 5 -16.00 12.94 10.52
CA PRO A 5 -15.39 14.23 10.82
C PRO A 5 -15.68 15.17 9.64
N ALA A 6 -16.17 16.37 9.90
CA ALA A 6 -16.59 17.33 8.87
C ALA A 6 -15.50 17.62 7.82
N PHE A 7 -14.23 17.31 8.15
CA PHE A 7 -13.07 17.34 7.29
C PHE A 7 -13.12 16.27 6.17
N LEU A 8 -13.50 15.02 6.50
CA LEU A 8 -13.55 13.90 5.54
C LEU A 8 -14.83 13.88 4.70
N SER A 9 -15.88 14.59 5.14
CA SER A 9 -17.16 14.63 4.42
C SER A 9 -17.24 15.75 3.37
N ASN A 10 -16.36 16.76 3.43
CA ASN A 10 -16.40 17.92 2.53
C ASN A 10 -15.25 17.86 1.50
N PRO A 11 -15.56 17.62 0.21
CA PRO A 11 -14.55 17.55 -0.85
C PRO A 11 -13.73 18.86 -0.98
N GLU A 12 -14.30 20.06 -0.70
CA GLU A 12 -13.56 21.32 -0.80
C GLU A 12 -12.47 21.42 0.27
N ARG A 13 -12.78 21.04 1.51
CA ARG A 13 -11.78 21.00 2.60
C ARG A 13 -10.67 19.99 2.31
N PHE A 14 -11.04 18.83 1.77
CA PHE A 14 -10.06 17.84 1.32
C PHE A 14 -9.17 18.40 0.22
N MET A 15 -9.75 19.07 -0.79
CA MET A 15 -8.99 19.67 -1.90
C MET A 15 -8.04 20.77 -1.41
N ALA A 16 -8.47 21.60 -0.46
CA ALA A 16 -7.63 22.62 0.16
C ALA A 16 -6.46 22.03 0.95
N PHE A 17 -6.71 21.02 1.78
CA PHE A 17 -5.68 20.31 2.54
C PHE A 17 -4.68 19.60 1.63
N SER A 18 -5.17 18.78 0.71
CA SER A 18 -4.32 17.95 -0.14
C SER A 18 -3.45 18.74 -1.11
N ARG A 19 -3.78 20.02 -1.38
CA ARG A 19 -2.98 20.90 -2.26
C ARG A 19 -1.57 21.13 -1.73
N TRP A 20 -1.42 21.28 -0.43
CA TRP A 20 -0.12 21.48 0.20
C TRP A 20 0.44 20.20 0.82
N ALA A 21 -0.42 19.29 1.31
CA ALA A 21 0.01 18.05 1.96
C ALA A 21 0.63 17.06 0.97
N ALA A 22 0.08 16.95 -0.25
CA ALA A 22 0.63 16.03 -1.25
C ALA A 22 2.07 16.39 -1.65
N PRO A 23 2.43 17.62 -2.05
CA PRO A 23 3.82 17.95 -2.36
C PRO A 23 4.74 17.87 -1.13
N LEU A 24 4.27 18.21 0.07
CA LEU A 24 5.04 18.06 1.30
C LEU A 24 5.42 16.58 1.54
N PHE A 25 4.45 15.67 1.48
CA PHE A 25 4.72 14.24 1.61
C PHE A 25 5.61 13.72 0.47
N GLY A 26 5.46 14.24 -0.75
CA GLY A 26 6.34 13.91 -1.87
C GLY A 26 7.79 14.32 -1.62
N ALA A 27 8.01 15.55 -1.14
CA ALA A 27 9.34 16.04 -0.79
C ALA A 27 9.96 15.23 0.36
N LEU A 28 9.19 14.94 1.41
CA LEU A 28 9.64 14.08 2.51
C LEU A 28 10.01 12.68 2.03
N ALA A 29 9.21 12.09 1.14
CA ALA A 29 9.50 10.77 0.57
C ALA A 29 10.86 10.76 -0.15
N VAL A 30 11.14 11.78 -0.98
CA VAL A 30 12.41 11.87 -1.70
C VAL A 30 13.60 12.06 -0.75
N ILE A 31 13.48 12.98 0.22
CA ILE A 31 14.54 13.26 1.19
C ILE A 31 14.85 12.01 2.03
N LEU A 32 13.81 11.36 2.57
CA LEU A 32 13.97 10.17 3.41
C LEU A 32 14.49 8.98 2.60
N ALA A 33 14.02 8.79 1.36
CA ALA A 33 14.52 7.74 0.48
C ALA A 33 15.98 7.96 0.11
N PHE A 34 16.39 9.19 -0.20
CA PHE A 34 17.79 9.51 -0.48
C PHE A 34 18.67 9.21 0.72
N ALA A 35 18.30 9.67 1.91
CA ALA A 35 19.05 9.41 3.14
C ALA A 35 19.08 7.90 3.47
N GLY A 36 17.92 7.22 3.41
CA GLY A 36 17.81 5.79 3.70
C GLY A 36 18.59 4.92 2.74
N LEU A 37 18.56 5.22 1.43
CA LEU A 37 19.36 4.50 0.43
C LEU A 37 20.84 4.76 0.58
N THR A 38 21.26 6.02 0.80
CA THR A 38 22.67 6.35 1.01
C THR A 38 23.25 5.59 2.20
N LEU A 39 22.57 5.59 3.34
CA LEU A 39 22.99 4.84 4.52
C LEU A 39 22.90 3.32 4.30
N GLY A 40 21.86 2.85 3.61
CA GLY A 40 21.66 1.44 3.31
C GLY A 40 22.73 0.87 2.38
N PHE A 41 23.14 1.63 1.35
CA PHE A 41 24.22 1.21 0.46
C PHE A 41 25.62 1.34 1.11
N ALA A 42 25.78 2.25 2.09
CA ALA A 42 27.00 2.37 2.89
C ALA A 42 27.08 1.33 4.02
N ALA A 43 25.97 0.62 4.32
CA ALA A 43 25.96 -0.41 5.35
C ALA A 43 26.94 -1.56 5.02
N PRO A 44 27.63 -2.13 6.04
CA PRO A 44 28.53 -3.26 5.85
C PRO A 44 27.80 -4.49 5.33
N GLU A 45 28.57 -5.47 4.90
CA GLU A 45 28.02 -6.79 4.57
C GLU A 45 27.47 -7.47 5.82
N ASP A 46 26.31 -8.13 5.67
CA ASP A 46 25.79 -8.99 6.73
C ASP A 46 26.55 -10.34 6.73
N TYR A 47 26.77 -10.89 7.93
CA TYR A 47 27.56 -12.11 8.09
C TYR A 47 26.93 -13.36 7.43
N GLN A 48 25.60 -13.39 7.24
CA GLN A 48 24.90 -14.48 6.58
C GLN A 48 24.51 -14.13 5.14
N GLN A 49 24.16 -12.89 4.88
CA GLN A 49 23.51 -12.44 3.64
C GLN A 49 24.49 -11.69 2.71
N GLY A 50 25.68 -11.36 3.19
CA GLY A 50 26.62 -10.53 2.42
C GLY A 50 25.96 -9.22 1.97
N LEU A 51 26.24 -8.81 0.74
CA LEU A 51 25.68 -7.59 0.14
C LEU A 51 24.18 -7.66 -0.17
N THR A 52 23.60 -8.86 -0.22
CA THR A 52 22.16 -9.01 -0.54
C THR A 52 21.24 -8.49 0.54
N VAL A 53 21.77 -8.26 1.76
CA VAL A 53 21.06 -7.55 2.84
C VAL A 53 20.52 -6.18 2.39
N ARG A 54 21.15 -5.54 1.42
CA ARG A 54 20.72 -4.22 0.90
C ARG A 54 19.35 -4.26 0.23
N ILE A 55 18.90 -5.41 -0.25
CA ILE A 55 17.55 -5.60 -0.81
C ILE A 55 16.50 -5.37 0.27
N MET A 56 16.81 -5.64 1.54
CA MET A 56 15.93 -5.42 2.68
C MET A 56 15.37 -3.99 2.74
N PHE A 57 16.20 -2.99 2.42
CA PHE A 57 15.82 -1.57 2.50
C PHE A 57 14.77 -1.16 1.46
N ILE A 58 14.53 -1.98 0.44
CA ILE A 58 13.48 -1.80 -0.56
C ILE A 58 12.32 -2.77 -0.30
N HIS A 59 12.66 -4.05 -0.06
CA HIS A 59 11.69 -5.12 0.07
C HIS A 59 10.79 -4.96 1.30
N VAL A 60 11.38 -4.76 2.48
CA VAL A 60 10.62 -4.70 3.74
C VAL A 60 9.64 -3.51 3.77
N PRO A 61 10.04 -2.28 3.41
CA PRO A 61 9.10 -1.16 3.29
C PRO A 61 8.00 -1.41 2.25
N ALA A 62 8.33 -2.02 1.10
CA ALA A 62 7.33 -2.36 0.09
C ALA A 62 6.30 -3.37 0.61
N ALA A 63 6.75 -4.42 1.30
CA ALA A 63 5.89 -5.43 1.90
C ALA A 63 4.99 -4.84 3.01
N GLN A 64 5.52 -3.96 3.87
CA GLN A 64 4.73 -3.24 4.88
C GLN A 64 3.66 -2.36 4.23
N MET A 65 4.04 -1.59 3.21
CA MET A 65 3.11 -0.68 2.53
C MET A 65 2.09 -1.40 1.66
N SER A 66 2.39 -2.58 1.15
CA SER A 66 1.41 -3.40 0.43
C SER A 66 0.22 -3.78 1.33
N MET A 67 0.49 -4.22 2.55
CA MET A 67 -0.55 -4.55 3.54
C MET A 67 -1.27 -3.30 4.06
N PHE A 68 -0.53 -2.23 4.36
CA PHE A 68 -1.11 -0.98 4.84
C PHE A 68 -2.04 -0.34 3.79
N ALA A 69 -1.64 -0.31 2.52
CA ALA A 69 -2.48 0.18 1.43
C ALA A 69 -3.75 -0.67 1.26
N TYR A 70 -3.67 -2.01 1.47
CA TYR A 70 -4.85 -2.86 1.45
C TYR A 70 -5.79 -2.57 2.63
N LEU A 71 -5.25 -2.33 3.80
CA LEU A 71 -6.05 -1.90 4.96
C LEU A 71 -6.77 -0.57 4.66
N CYS A 72 -6.07 0.41 4.08
CA CYS A 72 -6.67 1.68 3.64
C CYS A 72 -7.76 1.46 2.58
N LEU A 73 -7.53 0.57 1.60
CA LEU A 73 -8.51 0.17 0.60
C LEU A 73 -9.76 -0.44 1.27
N ALA A 74 -9.60 -1.38 2.19
CA ALA A 74 -10.70 -2.06 2.87
C ALA A 74 -11.50 -1.09 3.74
N VAL A 75 -10.84 -0.25 4.54
CA VAL A 75 -11.51 0.76 5.39
C VAL A 75 -12.27 1.77 4.53
N ALA A 76 -11.65 2.29 3.47
CA ALA A 76 -12.29 3.22 2.56
C ALA A 76 -13.49 2.57 1.83
N SER A 77 -13.37 1.31 1.42
CA SER A 77 -14.45 0.52 0.82
C SER A 77 -15.61 0.29 1.81
N PHE A 78 -15.31 0.01 3.07
CA PHE A 78 -16.33 -0.09 4.12
C PHE A 78 -17.11 1.22 4.29
N LEU A 79 -16.39 2.34 4.41
CA LEU A 79 -17.02 3.66 4.56
C LEU A 79 -17.84 4.04 3.32
N ALA A 80 -17.34 3.71 2.13
CA ALA A 80 -18.08 3.94 0.88
C ALA A 80 -19.36 3.11 0.81
N LEU A 81 -19.28 1.82 1.17
CA LEU A 81 -20.40 0.89 1.05
C LEU A 81 -21.51 1.16 2.10
N ILE A 82 -21.12 1.35 3.36
CA ILE A 82 -22.07 1.49 4.48
C ILE A 82 -22.62 2.91 4.56
N PHE A 83 -21.75 3.93 4.45
CA PHE A 83 -22.15 5.34 4.60
C PHE A 83 -22.40 6.05 3.26
N ARG A 84 -22.24 5.34 2.12
CA ARG A 84 -22.36 5.92 0.76
C ARG A 84 -21.50 7.17 0.58
N HIS A 85 -20.30 7.14 1.12
CA HIS A 85 -19.41 8.29 1.20
C HIS A 85 -18.58 8.41 -0.08
N ALA A 86 -18.87 9.39 -0.94
CA ALA A 86 -18.24 9.54 -2.26
C ALA A 86 -16.72 9.74 -2.21
N LEU A 87 -16.21 10.49 -1.21
CA LEU A 87 -14.77 10.70 -1.06
C LEU A 87 -14.06 9.41 -0.57
N ALA A 88 -14.74 8.60 0.24
CA ALA A 88 -14.20 7.29 0.64
C ALA A 88 -14.11 6.33 -0.54
N ASP A 89 -15.10 6.34 -1.45
CA ASP A 89 -15.02 5.57 -2.69
C ASP A 89 -13.84 6.02 -3.57
N ALA A 90 -13.65 7.33 -3.72
CA ALA A 90 -12.49 7.88 -4.42
C ALA A 90 -11.16 7.46 -3.75
N ALA A 91 -11.12 7.42 -2.41
CA ALA A 91 -9.96 7.00 -1.65
C ALA A 91 -9.65 5.51 -1.84
N ALA A 92 -10.68 4.65 -1.85
CA ALA A 92 -10.53 3.22 -2.13
C ALA A 92 -9.99 2.99 -3.55
N GLN A 93 -10.58 3.64 -4.55
CA GLN A 93 -10.12 3.56 -5.94
C GLN A 93 -8.68 4.04 -6.12
N ALA A 94 -8.29 5.09 -5.41
CA ALA A 94 -6.94 5.64 -5.45
C ALA A 94 -5.90 4.73 -4.79
N ALA A 95 -6.25 4.02 -3.72
CA ALA A 95 -5.34 3.15 -2.97
C ALA A 95 -4.96 1.87 -3.74
N ALA A 96 -5.89 1.30 -4.50
CA ALA A 96 -5.71 -0.02 -5.13
C ALA A 96 -4.48 -0.11 -6.05
N PRO A 97 -4.26 0.78 -7.04
CA PRO A 97 -3.09 0.67 -7.91
C PRO A 97 -1.76 0.97 -7.20
N ILE A 98 -1.77 1.79 -6.15
CA ILE A 98 -0.57 2.06 -5.34
C ILE A 98 -0.21 0.80 -4.53
N GLY A 99 -1.21 0.19 -3.90
CA GLY A 99 -1.04 -1.07 -3.17
C GLY A 99 -0.59 -2.21 -4.07
N ALA A 100 -1.16 -2.33 -5.27
CA ALA A 100 -0.72 -3.30 -6.28
C ALA A 100 0.75 -3.10 -6.66
N ALA A 101 1.18 -1.85 -6.87
CA ALA A 101 2.58 -1.53 -7.20
C ALA A 101 3.54 -1.91 -6.06
N PHE A 102 3.21 -1.60 -4.81
CA PHE A 102 4.03 -2.01 -3.65
C PHE A 102 4.07 -3.53 -3.49
N THR A 103 2.93 -4.21 -3.71
CA THR A 103 2.88 -5.67 -3.63
C THR A 103 3.73 -6.32 -4.73
N PHE A 104 3.64 -5.82 -5.96
CA PHE A 104 4.47 -6.27 -7.07
C PHE A 104 5.97 -6.06 -6.78
N LEU A 105 6.33 -4.87 -6.27
CA LEU A 105 7.71 -4.58 -5.87
C LEU A 105 8.20 -5.53 -4.77
N ALA A 106 7.36 -5.81 -3.78
CA ALA A 106 7.68 -6.77 -2.72
C ALA A 106 7.88 -8.20 -3.27
N LEU A 107 7.02 -8.65 -4.19
CA LEU A 107 7.16 -9.98 -4.82
C LEU A 107 8.45 -10.10 -5.63
N VAL A 108 8.76 -9.09 -6.45
CA VAL A 108 9.98 -9.07 -7.27
C VAL A 108 11.23 -9.01 -6.41
N THR A 109 11.31 -8.08 -5.48
CA THR A 109 12.49 -7.93 -4.61
C THR A 109 12.64 -9.08 -3.64
N GLY A 110 11.54 -9.69 -3.18
CA GLY A 110 11.55 -10.90 -2.37
C GLY A 110 12.09 -12.11 -3.13
N SER A 111 11.71 -12.27 -4.39
CA SER A 111 12.24 -13.31 -5.28
C SER A 111 13.74 -13.13 -5.53
N LEU A 112 14.18 -11.88 -5.82
CA LEU A 112 15.60 -11.55 -5.99
C LEU A 112 16.42 -11.82 -4.73
N TRP A 113 15.85 -11.56 -3.55
CA TRP A 113 16.52 -11.80 -2.27
C TRP A 113 16.48 -13.28 -1.88
N GLY A 114 15.38 -13.99 -2.19
CA GLY A 114 15.23 -15.42 -1.90
C GLY A 114 16.23 -16.29 -2.65
N ARG A 115 16.59 -15.94 -3.88
CA ARG A 115 17.51 -16.75 -4.70
C ARG A 115 18.88 -16.98 -4.02
N PRO A 116 19.61 -15.97 -3.54
CA PRO A 116 20.87 -16.20 -2.82
C PRO A 116 20.67 -16.78 -1.41
N MET A 117 19.54 -16.51 -0.75
CA MET A 117 19.30 -16.95 0.63
C MET A 117 18.80 -18.40 0.73
N TRP A 118 17.93 -18.80 -0.20
CA TRP A 118 17.22 -20.10 -0.15
C TRP A 118 17.52 -21.01 -1.34
N GLY A 119 18.33 -20.55 -2.29
CA GLY A 119 18.67 -21.30 -3.50
C GLY A 119 17.58 -21.35 -4.57
N THR A 120 16.43 -20.72 -4.33
CA THR A 120 15.28 -20.71 -5.24
C THR A 120 14.66 -19.33 -5.35
N TRP A 121 14.04 -19.03 -6.51
CA TRP A 121 13.31 -17.77 -6.75
C TRP A 121 11.96 -17.74 -6.06
N TRP A 122 11.34 -18.89 -5.83
CA TRP A 122 9.99 -19.01 -5.31
C TRP A 122 9.80 -20.29 -4.50
N VAL A 123 9.03 -20.17 -3.43
CA VAL A 123 8.55 -21.30 -2.62
C VAL A 123 7.06 -21.10 -2.38
N TRP A 124 6.27 -22.15 -2.53
CA TRP A 124 4.84 -22.12 -2.24
C TRP A 124 4.60 -22.29 -0.73
N ASP A 125 5.09 -21.31 0.05
CA ASP A 125 4.81 -21.23 1.48
C ASP A 125 3.60 -20.33 1.76
N GLY A 126 3.16 -20.30 3.02
CA GLY A 126 2.01 -19.51 3.45
C GLY A 126 2.18 -18.02 3.19
N ARG A 127 3.39 -17.47 3.34
CA ARG A 127 3.66 -16.05 3.19
C ARG A 127 3.71 -15.61 1.72
N LEU A 128 4.51 -16.27 0.89
CA LEU A 128 4.62 -15.88 -0.52
C LEU A 128 3.29 -16.06 -1.23
N THR A 129 2.60 -17.20 -0.97
CA THR A 129 1.31 -17.49 -1.59
C THR A 129 0.25 -16.45 -1.19
N SER A 130 0.15 -16.09 0.10
CA SER A 130 -0.85 -15.09 0.54
C SER A 130 -0.54 -13.68 0.05
N VAL A 131 0.73 -13.29 -0.10
CA VAL A 131 1.11 -12.01 -0.72
C VAL A 131 0.78 -12.00 -2.22
N LEU A 132 0.98 -13.12 -2.93
CA LEU A 132 0.55 -13.25 -4.33
C LEU A 132 -0.98 -13.14 -4.45
N VAL A 133 -1.73 -13.80 -3.56
CA VAL A 133 -3.20 -13.65 -3.49
C VAL A 133 -3.60 -12.20 -3.27
N MET A 134 -2.91 -11.47 -2.38
CA MET A 134 -3.18 -10.03 -2.18
C MET A 134 -2.92 -9.22 -3.44
N PHE A 135 -1.87 -9.51 -4.19
CA PHE A 135 -1.62 -8.86 -5.49
C PHE A 135 -2.78 -9.10 -6.47
N LEU A 136 -3.23 -10.35 -6.57
CA LEU A 136 -4.37 -10.72 -7.43
C LEU A 136 -5.68 -10.06 -6.96
N LEU A 137 -5.90 -9.89 -5.66
CA LEU A 137 -7.04 -9.16 -5.11
C LEU A 137 -7.01 -7.68 -5.51
N TYR A 138 -5.85 -7.03 -5.51
CA TYR A 138 -5.71 -5.66 -6.02
C TYR A 138 -6.04 -5.58 -7.51
N VAL A 139 -5.47 -6.49 -8.31
CA VAL A 139 -5.74 -6.54 -9.76
C VAL A 139 -7.23 -6.80 -10.03
N ALA A 140 -7.83 -7.74 -9.31
CA ALA A 140 -9.25 -8.05 -9.43
C ALA A 140 -10.14 -6.86 -9.02
N TYR A 141 -9.78 -6.12 -7.96
CA TYR A 141 -10.48 -4.88 -7.56
C TYR A 141 -10.47 -3.85 -8.69
N ILE A 142 -9.29 -3.61 -9.28
CA ILE A 142 -9.13 -2.64 -10.38
C ILE A 142 -9.91 -3.09 -11.61
N ALA A 143 -9.77 -4.36 -11.99
CA ALA A 143 -10.45 -4.93 -13.15
C ALA A 143 -11.98 -4.91 -13.00
N LEU A 144 -12.49 -5.28 -11.82
CA LEU A 144 -13.91 -5.31 -11.54
C LEU A 144 -14.55 -3.91 -11.65
N ARG A 145 -13.85 -2.87 -11.16
CA ARG A 145 -14.32 -1.49 -11.35
C ARG A 145 -14.32 -1.05 -12.82
N ALA A 146 -13.35 -1.49 -13.59
CA ALA A 146 -13.21 -1.08 -15.00
C ALA A 146 -14.14 -1.84 -15.95
N SER A 147 -14.60 -3.05 -15.56
CA SER A 147 -15.36 -3.95 -16.45
C SER A 147 -16.86 -3.69 -16.46
N MET A 148 -17.39 -2.87 -15.55
CA MET A 148 -18.83 -2.65 -15.41
C MET A 148 -19.23 -1.29 -16.01
N ASP A 149 -20.22 -1.27 -16.92
CA ASP A 149 -20.77 -0.05 -17.53
C ASP A 149 -21.41 0.88 -16.48
N ASP A 150 -22.03 0.29 -15.43
CA ASP A 150 -22.57 1.02 -14.29
C ASP A 150 -21.46 1.21 -13.23
N GLU A 151 -20.90 2.43 -13.16
CA GLU A 151 -19.83 2.77 -12.22
C GLU A 151 -20.22 2.49 -10.75
N GLN A 152 -21.50 2.69 -10.38
CA GLN A 152 -21.94 2.45 -9.00
C GLN A 152 -21.99 0.95 -8.66
N LYS A 153 -22.44 0.12 -9.60
CA LYS A 153 -22.43 -1.34 -9.43
C LYS A 153 -20.99 -1.86 -9.36
N GLY A 154 -20.12 -1.38 -10.25
CA GLY A 154 -18.69 -1.71 -10.23
C GLY A 154 -18.02 -1.32 -8.91
N ALA A 155 -18.26 -0.11 -8.41
CA ALA A 155 -17.77 0.37 -7.14
C ALA A 155 -18.22 -0.51 -5.96
N ARG A 156 -19.52 -0.89 -5.95
CA ARG A 156 -20.08 -1.74 -4.90
C ARG A 156 -19.51 -3.15 -4.91
N ALA A 157 -19.41 -3.77 -6.09
CA ALA A 157 -18.85 -5.11 -6.24
C ALA A 157 -17.37 -5.14 -5.82
N ALA A 158 -16.58 -4.17 -6.26
CA ALA A 158 -15.17 -4.03 -5.89
C ALA A 158 -15.00 -3.76 -4.38
N ALA A 159 -15.86 -2.95 -3.76
CA ALA A 159 -15.84 -2.72 -2.32
C ALA A 159 -16.11 -4.00 -1.51
N ILE A 160 -17.06 -4.83 -1.96
CA ILE A 160 -17.30 -6.15 -1.33
C ILE A 160 -16.08 -7.05 -1.48
N LEU A 161 -15.48 -7.11 -2.67
CA LEU A 161 -14.25 -7.87 -2.91
C LEU A 161 -13.11 -7.42 -1.99
N ALA A 162 -12.91 -6.09 -1.82
CA ALA A 162 -11.88 -5.55 -0.93
C ALA A 162 -12.10 -5.93 0.53
N LEU A 163 -13.37 -5.93 1.00
CA LEU A 163 -13.72 -6.33 2.37
C LEU A 163 -13.51 -7.83 2.59
N VAL A 164 -13.98 -8.68 1.68
CA VAL A 164 -13.75 -10.13 1.76
C VAL A 164 -12.26 -10.44 1.70
N GLY A 165 -11.53 -9.79 0.79
CA GLY A 165 -10.10 -9.97 0.64
C GLY A 165 -9.27 -9.47 1.84
N SER A 166 -9.81 -8.60 2.70
CA SER A 166 -9.11 -8.13 3.90
C SER A 166 -8.82 -9.24 4.92
N VAL A 167 -9.55 -10.35 4.87
CA VAL A 167 -9.26 -11.57 5.64
C VAL A 167 -7.85 -12.10 5.34
N ASN A 168 -7.31 -11.81 4.16
CA ASN A 168 -5.94 -12.21 3.80
C ASN A 168 -4.84 -11.45 4.58
N LEU A 169 -5.14 -10.27 5.15
CA LEU A 169 -4.16 -9.49 5.92
C LEU A 169 -3.65 -10.23 7.17
N PRO A 170 -4.51 -10.73 8.08
CA PRO A 170 -4.05 -11.55 9.19
C PRO A 170 -3.39 -12.86 8.73
N ILE A 171 -3.81 -13.47 7.62
CA ILE A 171 -3.17 -14.64 7.05
C ILE A 171 -1.70 -14.34 6.70
N ILE A 172 -1.44 -13.23 5.98
CA ILE A 172 -0.07 -12.79 5.68
C ILE A 172 0.71 -12.53 6.97
N HIS A 173 0.12 -11.81 7.92
CA HIS A 173 0.80 -11.41 9.16
C HIS A 173 1.26 -12.61 9.97
N TYR A 174 0.38 -13.58 10.19
CA TYR A 174 0.63 -14.76 11.02
C TYR A 174 1.14 -15.97 10.23
N SER A 175 1.33 -15.86 8.92
CA SER A 175 1.73 -16.97 8.04
C SER A 175 2.99 -17.70 8.50
N VAL A 176 3.96 -16.97 9.08
CA VAL A 176 5.24 -17.55 9.56
C VAL A 176 5.06 -18.30 10.87
N GLU A 177 4.02 -17.95 11.64
CA GLU A 177 3.71 -18.64 12.91
C GLU A 177 2.82 -19.87 12.69
N TRP A 178 1.91 -19.80 11.69
CA TRP A 178 0.93 -20.85 11.41
C TRP A 178 1.44 -21.95 10.48
N TRP A 179 2.40 -21.63 9.63
CA TRP A 179 2.98 -22.56 8.67
C TRP A 179 4.50 -22.56 8.71
N ASN A 180 5.11 -23.68 8.31
CA ASN A 180 6.54 -23.70 8.06
C ASN A 180 6.87 -22.78 6.88
N SER A 181 7.71 -21.79 7.10
CA SER A 181 8.12 -20.80 6.12
C SER A 181 9.62 -20.59 6.19
N LEU A 182 10.24 -20.31 5.04
CA LEU A 182 11.65 -19.89 5.00
C LEU A 182 11.84 -18.45 5.49
N HIS A 183 10.74 -17.68 5.65
CA HIS A 183 10.78 -16.33 6.15
C HIS A 183 11.05 -16.28 7.65
N GLN A 184 11.91 -15.36 8.04
CA GLN A 184 12.13 -15.04 9.45
C GLN A 184 10.91 -14.32 10.04
N GLY A 185 10.70 -14.48 11.33
CA GLY A 185 9.75 -13.68 12.10
C GLY A 185 10.10 -12.19 12.06
N SER A 186 9.20 -11.32 12.57
CA SER A 186 9.42 -9.88 12.57
C SER A 186 10.64 -9.49 13.41
N SER A 187 11.69 -8.98 12.76
CA SER A 187 12.90 -8.47 13.43
C SER A 187 12.71 -7.06 14.01
N LEU A 188 11.73 -6.28 13.50
CA LEU A 188 11.44 -4.92 13.98
C LEU A 188 10.53 -4.90 15.20
N PHE A 189 9.56 -5.82 15.26
CA PHE A 189 8.53 -5.87 16.31
C PHE A 189 8.68 -7.12 17.20
N ALA A 190 9.93 -7.57 17.42
CA ALA A 190 10.20 -8.68 18.31
C ALA A 190 9.91 -8.29 19.78
N ARG A 191 9.45 -9.26 20.58
CA ARG A 191 9.31 -9.08 22.02
C ARG A 191 10.70 -8.78 22.62
N GLY A 192 10.89 -7.58 23.14
CA GLY A 192 12.20 -7.11 23.67
C GLY A 192 12.88 -6.04 22.82
N GLY A 193 12.28 -5.64 21.72
CA GLY A 193 12.79 -4.59 20.80
C GLY A 193 13.40 -5.15 19.51
N PRO A 194 13.89 -4.27 18.62
CA PRO A 194 14.49 -4.69 17.35
C PRO A 194 15.69 -5.61 17.57
N SER A 195 15.70 -6.74 16.87
CA SER A 195 16.77 -7.76 16.96
C SER A 195 17.93 -7.51 15.98
N MET A 196 17.94 -6.36 15.30
CA MET A 196 18.99 -6.01 14.33
C MET A 196 19.89 -4.87 14.82
N SER A 197 21.13 -4.86 14.32
CA SER A 197 22.09 -3.79 14.59
C SER A 197 21.59 -2.43 14.10
N ALA A 198 21.94 -1.35 14.82
CA ALA A 198 21.58 0.02 14.49
C ALA A 198 22.00 0.43 13.07
N VAL A 199 23.10 -0.12 12.55
CA VAL A 199 23.60 0.18 11.19
C VAL A 199 22.63 -0.27 10.10
N PHE A 200 21.82 -1.30 10.34
CA PHE A 200 20.75 -1.75 9.44
C PHE A 200 19.38 -1.15 9.82
N LEU A 201 19.16 -0.92 11.12
CA LEU A 201 17.89 -0.43 11.63
C LEU A 201 17.56 0.98 11.12
N TRP A 202 18.52 1.92 11.21
CA TRP A 202 18.25 3.30 10.82
C TRP A 202 17.92 3.47 9.32
N PRO A 203 18.70 2.90 8.38
CA PRO A 203 18.32 2.93 6.96
C PRO A 203 16.92 2.32 6.72
N LEU A 204 16.59 1.21 7.39
CA LEU A 204 15.31 0.54 7.23
C LEU A 204 14.15 1.41 7.73
N LEU A 205 14.30 2.09 8.86
CA LEU A 205 13.29 3.02 9.38
C LEU A 205 13.11 4.22 8.46
N LEU A 206 14.18 4.82 7.96
CA LEU A 206 14.12 5.92 7.00
C LEU A 206 13.39 5.49 5.72
N MET A 207 13.70 4.32 5.19
CA MET A 207 13.03 3.78 4.00
C MET A 207 11.56 3.46 4.28
N SER A 208 11.21 2.93 5.45
CA SER A 208 9.80 2.69 5.83
C SER A 208 9.01 4.00 5.90
N LEU A 209 9.60 5.05 6.48
CA LEU A 209 9.00 6.39 6.52
C LEU A 209 8.91 7.02 5.12
N ALA A 210 9.93 6.82 4.27
CA ALA A 210 9.92 7.27 2.88
C ALA A 210 8.77 6.66 2.08
N TYR A 211 8.56 5.35 2.21
CA TYR A 211 7.47 4.65 1.53
C TYR A 211 6.09 5.06 2.06
N MET A 212 5.97 5.30 3.36
CA MET A 212 4.74 5.83 3.95
C MET A 212 4.43 7.24 3.44
N ALA A 213 5.43 8.12 3.37
CA ALA A 213 5.27 9.46 2.81
C ALA A 213 4.95 9.42 1.30
N ALA A 214 5.60 8.52 0.54
CA ALA A 214 5.30 8.30 -0.87
C ALA A 214 3.85 7.83 -1.07
N PHE A 215 3.40 6.85 -0.28
CA PHE A 215 2.00 6.42 -0.29
C PHE A 215 1.06 7.59 -0.02
N GLY A 216 1.29 8.36 1.04
CA GLY A 216 0.47 9.53 1.39
C GLY A 216 0.39 10.55 0.25
N SER A 217 1.52 10.89 -0.35
CA SER A 217 1.59 11.82 -1.49
C SER A 217 0.79 11.30 -2.69
N LEU A 218 1.10 10.08 -3.14
CA LEU A 218 0.46 9.47 -4.31
C LEU A 218 -1.04 9.27 -4.08
N TRP A 219 -1.43 8.85 -2.89
CA TRP A 219 -2.84 8.64 -2.54
C TRP A 219 -3.63 9.95 -2.59
N LEU A 220 -3.11 11.02 -1.98
CA LEU A 220 -3.72 12.35 -2.04
C LEU A 220 -3.83 12.86 -3.49
N VAL A 221 -2.78 12.74 -4.29
CA VAL A 221 -2.80 13.15 -5.71
C VAL A 221 -3.86 12.38 -6.49
N ARG A 222 -3.95 11.06 -6.31
CA ARG A 222 -4.94 10.24 -7.02
C ARG A 222 -6.37 10.52 -6.58
N ILE A 223 -6.63 10.72 -5.28
CA ILE A 223 -7.96 11.12 -4.79
C ILE A 223 -8.35 12.47 -5.41
N ARG A 224 -7.43 13.44 -5.45
CA ARG A 224 -7.67 14.74 -6.12
C ARG A 224 -8.04 14.56 -7.59
N GLY A 225 -7.29 13.74 -8.32
CA GLY A 225 -7.58 13.41 -9.70
C GLY A 225 -8.99 12.85 -9.88
N GLU A 226 -9.38 11.92 -9.01
CA GLU A 226 -10.70 11.31 -9.05
C GLU A 226 -11.83 12.31 -8.73
N VAL A 227 -11.63 13.21 -7.77
CA VAL A 227 -12.58 14.30 -7.46
C VAL A 227 -12.74 15.23 -8.66
N TRP A 228 -11.65 15.58 -9.35
CA TRP A 228 -11.70 16.41 -10.56
C TRP A 228 -12.40 15.69 -11.72
N ARG A 229 -12.12 14.40 -11.95
CA ARG A 229 -12.78 13.59 -12.99
C ARG A 229 -14.31 13.62 -12.79
N ARG A 230 -14.79 13.32 -11.59
CA ARG A 230 -16.23 13.30 -11.27
C ARG A 230 -16.88 14.68 -11.44
N ARG A 231 -16.17 15.76 -11.11
CA ARG A 231 -16.67 17.14 -11.32
C ARG A 231 -16.78 17.46 -12.81
N ALA A 232 -15.79 17.09 -13.59
CA ALA A 232 -15.80 17.32 -15.04
C ALA A 232 -16.96 16.57 -15.72
N GLU A 233 -17.17 15.31 -15.37
CA GLU A 233 -18.29 14.51 -15.88
C GLU A 233 -19.66 15.09 -15.51
N ALA A 234 -19.81 15.53 -14.24
CA ALA A 234 -21.07 16.18 -13.82
C ALA A 234 -21.32 17.52 -14.54
N ALA A 235 -20.26 18.28 -14.85
CA ALA A 235 -20.39 19.51 -15.62
C ALA A 235 -20.78 19.22 -17.09
N ALA A 236 -20.14 18.22 -17.74
CA ALA A 236 -20.45 17.83 -19.09
C ALA A 236 -21.91 17.37 -19.24
N LEU A 237 -22.42 16.59 -18.28
CA LEU A 237 -23.82 16.16 -18.27
C LEU A 237 -24.81 17.32 -18.12
N ARG A 238 -24.45 18.37 -17.39
CA ARG A 238 -25.30 19.59 -17.27
C ARG A 238 -25.37 20.33 -18.59
N VAL A 239 -24.24 20.49 -19.28
CA VAL A 239 -24.19 21.15 -20.59
C VAL A 239 -24.98 20.38 -21.64
N ALA A 240 -24.87 19.02 -21.65
CA ALA A 240 -25.60 18.18 -22.59
C ALA A 240 -27.13 18.19 -22.40
N ARG A 241 -27.63 18.64 -21.22
CA ARG A 241 -29.07 18.72 -20.89
C ARG A 241 -29.66 20.12 -21.05
N ALA A 242 -28.81 21.14 -21.25
CA ALA A 242 -29.22 22.53 -21.48
C ALA A 242 -29.41 22.81 -22.97
#